data_d618cc771ffb75e83c19e493387f0986
#
_entry.id   d618cc771ffb75e83c19e493387f0986
#
_cell.length_a   1.000
_cell.length_b   1.000
_cell.length_c   1.000
_cell.angle_alpha   90.00
_cell.angle_beta   90.00
_cell.angle_gamma   90.00
#
_symmetry.space_group_name_H-M   'P 1'
#
loop_
_entity.id
_entity.type
_entity.pdbx_description
1 polymer ?
#
loop_
_entity_poly.entity_id
_entity_poly.type
_entity_poly.pdbx_seq_one_letter_code
_entity_poly.pdbx_strand_id
1 'polypeptide(L)'
;MTSQEKQIISNYIKRTMIHFFKNSITTIKLPDKFTYPFHYTPHPLCIIATKEVQAYLTSQSQWQKELQQGKMFGVLIVQTPENKIGYLAAFSGTLASKSHHPFFVPPIYDLLQPQGFFKIEEEHISAINVRIKKTQNDPRYIDLLRQIEKEKIQSQQELTEAKEFFKSAKKNREIRRKTGIPDAKELAAMIRESQFQKAELKRMEKIWKEKIASLQAEADTFITKIETMKIERKKRSATLQRKLFEQFQILNARGETKDLCRIFAQTIQKFPPAGAGECAAPKLLQYAYKHQLKPIAMAEFWWGDSPKAEIRHHGYYYPACKGKCEPILKHMLQGLEVEENPLLKKHYHEIPLEIV
;
A
#
# COMPACT_ATOMS: atom_id res chain seq x y z
N MET A 1 -0.21 -12.86 -51.12
CA MET A 1 0.58 -11.97 -50.26
C MET A 1 1.90 -11.68 -50.96
N THR A 2 2.15 -10.41 -51.25
CA THR A 2 3.41 -9.96 -51.88
C THR A 2 4.57 -10.03 -50.88
N SER A 3 5.80 -10.01 -51.41
CA SER A 3 7.02 -10.01 -50.59
C SER A 3 7.05 -8.79 -49.63
N GLN A 4 6.50 -7.66 -50.08
CA GLN A 4 6.40 -6.43 -49.29
C GLN A 4 5.40 -6.55 -48.13
N GLU A 5 4.24 -7.21 -48.34
CA GLU A 5 3.29 -7.51 -47.29
C GLU A 5 3.86 -8.44 -46.23
N LYS A 6 4.64 -9.47 -46.65
CA LYS A 6 5.33 -10.36 -45.70
C LYS A 6 6.38 -9.63 -44.88
N GLN A 7 7.08 -8.66 -45.47
CA GLN A 7 8.09 -7.85 -44.78
C GLN A 7 7.44 -6.88 -43.77
N ILE A 8 6.32 -6.25 -44.15
CA ILE A 8 5.56 -5.35 -43.27
C ILE A 8 5.00 -6.14 -42.08
N ILE A 9 4.43 -7.32 -42.32
CA ILE A 9 3.89 -8.20 -41.26
C ILE A 9 5.03 -8.70 -40.38
N SER A 10 6.18 -9.10 -40.94
CA SER A 10 7.34 -9.50 -40.14
C SER A 10 7.90 -8.38 -39.27
N ASN A 11 7.93 -7.15 -39.79
CA ASN A 11 8.35 -5.98 -39.03
C ASN A 11 7.33 -5.56 -37.97
N TYR A 12 6.01 -5.70 -38.24
CA TYR A 12 4.95 -5.49 -37.25
C TYR A 12 5.03 -6.52 -36.12
N ILE A 13 5.21 -7.80 -36.44
CA ILE A 13 5.40 -8.90 -35.46
C ILE A 13 6.66 -8.71 -34.63
N LYS A 14 7.78 -8.25 -35.22
CA LYS A 14 9.01 -7.92 -34.48
C LYS A 14 8.86 -6.70 -33.54
N ARG A 15 7.88 -5.82 -33.80
CA ARG A 15 7.58 -4.63 -32.97
C ARG A 15 6.50 -4.88 -31.91
N THR A 16 5.74 -5.96 -32.02
CA THR A 16 4.67 -6.28 -31.08
C THR A 16 5.08 -7.39 -30.10
N MET A 17 4.57 -7.33 -28.87
CA MET A 17 4.80 -8.37 -27.84
C MET A 17 3.85 -9.56 -27.99
N ILE A 18 3.39 -9.84 -29.23
CA ILE A 18 2.49 -10.97 -29.50
C ILE A 18 3.33 -12.23 -29.67
N HIS A 19 2.97 -13.24 -28.90
CA HIS A 19 3.48 -14.61 -29.06
C HIS A 19 2.49 -15.42 -29.87
N PHE A 20 2.99 -16.21 -30.81
CA PHE A 20 2.20 -17.18 -31.54
C PHE A 20 2.43 -18.57 -30.96
N PHE A 21 1.35 -19.37 -30.89
CA PHE A 21 1.42 -20.70 -30.32
C PHE A 21 2.41 -21.60 -31.09
N LYS A 22 3.20 -22.35 -30.35
CA LYS A 22 4.19 -23.29 -30.92
C LYS A 22 3.50 -24.47 -31.63
N ASN A 23 2.36 -24.92 -31.10
CA ASN A 23 1.57 -26.01 -31.64
C ASN A 23 0.32 -25.49 -32.34
N SER A 24 -0.25 -26.31 -33.25
CA SER A 24 -1.52 -25.99 -33.91
C SER A 24 -2.65 -25.87 -32.89
N ILE A 25 -3.46 -24.82 -33.04
CA ILE A 25 -4.63 -24.53 -32.21
C ILE A 25 -5.95 -24.62 -32.99
N THR A 26 -5.92 -25.11 -34.23
CA THR A 26 -7.05 -25.08 -35.17
C THR A 26 -8.25 -25.91 -34.70
N THR A 27 -8.07 -26.89 -33.82
CA THR A 27 -9.11 -27.71 -33.24
C THR A 27 -9.84 -27.09 -32.05
N ILE A 28 -9.33 -25.96 -31.54
CA ILE A 28 -9.89 -25.30 -30.35
C ILE A 28 -10.87 -24.21 -30.80
N LYS A 29 -12.15 -24.37 -30.46
CA LYS A 29 -13.16 -23.36 -30.74
C LYS A 29 -12.87 -22.09 -29.93
N LEU A 30 -12.93 -20.92 -30.55
CA LEU A 30 -12.83 -19.62 -29.85
C LEU A 30 -14.11 -19.39 -29.05
N PRO A 31 -14.01 -18.70 -27.88
CA PRO A 31 -15.19 -18.33 -27.11
C PRO A 31 -15.97 -17.22 -27.83
N ASP A 32 -17.30 -17.24 -27.69
CA ASP A 32 -18.18 -16.22 -28.29
C ASP A 32 -18.06 -14.86 -27.59
N LYS A 33 -17.75 -14.85 -26.28
CA LYS A 33 -17.61 -13.66 -25.44
C LYS A 33 -16.28 -13.70 -24.68
N PHE A 34 -15.81 -12.53 -24.31
CA PHE A 34 -14.59 -12.39 -23.51
C PHE A 34 -14.77 -12.94 -22.09
N THR A 35 -13.76 -13.56 -21.53
CA THR A 35 -13.73 -14.11 -20.17
C THR A 35 -14.21 -13.10 -19.11
N TYR A 36 -15.14 -13.48 -18.24
CA TYR A 36 -15.49 -12.69 -17.06
C TYR A 36 -14.37 -12.75 -16.02
N PRO A 37 -13.60 -11.64 -15.77
CA PRO A 37 -12.31 -11.77 -15.10
C PRO A 37 -12.36 -12.05 -13.60
N PHE A 38 -13.55 -11.95 -12.96
CA PHE A 38 -13.68 -12.10 -11.51
C PHE A 38 -14.15 -13.47 -11.04
N HIS A 39 -14.55 -14.32 -12.00
CA HIS A 39 -14.89 -15.73 -11.74
C HIS A 39 -14.98 -16.48 -13.07
N TYR A 40 -14.04 -17.36 -13.35
CA TYR A 40 -13.97 -18.08 -14.62
C TYR A 40 -13.26 -19.42 -14.50
N THR A 41 -13.49 -20.29 -15.48
CA THR A 41 -12.63 -21.43 -15.80
C THR A 41 -11.75 -21.04 -16.97
N PRO A 42 -10.42 -21.22 -16.90
CA PRO A 42 -9.52 -20.82 -17.97
C PRO A 42 -9.86 -21.51 -19.30
N HIS A 43 -9.96 -20.73 -20.36
CA HIS A 43 -10.15 -21.24 -21.71
C HIS A 43 -8.96 -22.13 -22.13
N PRO A 44 -9.12 -23.23 -22.93
CA PRO A 44 -8.02 -24.10 -23.34
C PRO A 44 -6.83 -23.37 -23.98
N LEU A 45 -7.07 -22.32 -24.77
CA LEU A 45 -6.00 -21.46 -25.31
C LEU A 45 -5.19 -20.74 -24.22
N CYS A 46 -5.87 -20.28 -23.17
CA CYS A 46 -5.18 -19.66 -22.03
C CYS A 46 -4.32 -20.67 -21.28
N ILE A 47 -4.77 -21.94 -21.17
CA ILE A 47 -3.98 -23.00 -20.55
C ILE A 47 -2.71 -23.28 -21.34
N ILE A 48 -2.81 -23.36 -22.68
CA ILE A 48 -1.63 -23.55 -23.56
C ILE A 48 -0.68 -22.37 -23.44
N ALA A 49 -1.18 -21.13 -23.56
CA ALA A 49 -0.36 -19.92 -23.41
C ALA A 49 0.32 -19.86 -22.04
N THR A 50 -0.40 -20.20 -20.96
CA THR A 50 0.15 -20.27 -19.61
C THR A 50 1.32 -21.26 -19.53
N LYS A 51 1.21 -22.46 -20.10
CA LYS A 51 2.30 -23.44 -20.12
C LYS A 51 3.53 -22.92 -20.87
N GLU A 52 3.35 -22.19 -21.97
CA GLU A 52 4.46 -21.57 -22.69
C GLU A 52 5.15 -20.47 -21.88
N VAL A 53 4.36 -19.64 -21.15
CA VAL A 53 4.89 -18.64 -20.22
C VAL A 53 5.63 -19.30 -19.05
N GLN A 54 5.09 -20.37 -18.47
CA GLN A 54 5.74 -21.11 -17.39
C GLN A 54 7.07 -21.71 -17.82
N ALA A 55 7.11 -22.30 -19.04
CA ALA A 55 8.36 -22.80 -19.62
C ALA A 55 9.39 -21.68 -19.80
N TYR A 56 8.96 -20.51 -20.25
CA TYR A 56 9.82 -19.33 -20.33
C TYR A 56 10.35 -18.90 -18.95
N LEU A 57 9.49 -18.82 -17.92
CA LEU A 57 9.89 -18.46 -16.56
C LEU A 57 10.91 -19.44 -15.98
N THR A 58 10.70 -20.74 -16.19
CA THR A 58 11.63 -21.80 -15.76
C THR A 58 13.00 -21.66 -16.41
N SER A 59 13.06 -21.22 -17.66
CA SER A 59 14.34 -21.01 -18.37
C SER A 59 15.14 -19.78 -17.88
N GLN A 60 14.53 -18.88 -17.09
CA GLN A 60 15.18 -17.65 -16.61
C GLN A 60 15.88 -17.89 -15.26
N SER A 61 17.06 -18.46 -15.27
CA SER A 61 17.82 -18.82 -14.05
C SER A 61 18.07 -17.63 -13.12
N GLN A 62 18.32 -16.44 -13.67
CA GLN A 62 18.59 -15.21 -12.93
C GLN A 62 17.38 -14.65 -12.17
N TRP A 63 16.16 -15.11 -12.47
CA TRP A 63 14.93 -14.64 -11.80
C TRP A 63 14.41 -15.60 -10.73
N GLN A 64 14.98 -16.80 -10.62
CA GLN A 64 14.43 -17.88 -9.77
C GLN A 64 14.25 -17.47 -8.31
N LYS A 65 15.22 -16.74 -7.74
CA LYS A 65 15.15 -16.26 -6.35
C LYS A 65 13.97 -15.32 -6.11
N GLU A 66 13.65 -14.44 -7.06
CA GLU A 66 12.50 -13.52 -6.97
C GLU A 66 11.20 -14.24 -7.29
N LEU A 67 11.21 -15.10 -8.30
CA LEU A 67 10.05 -15.90 -8.70
C LEU A 67 9.60 -16.83 -7.58
N GLN A 68 10.53 -17.38 -6.80
CA GLN A 68 10.21 -18.21 -5.64
C GLN A 68 9.39 -17.46 -4.58
N GLN A 69 9.58 -16.14 -4.43
CA GLN A 69 8.79 -15.33 -3.49
C GLN A 69 7.30 -15.21 -3.87
N GLY A 70 6.95 -15.65 -5.06
CA GLY A 70 5.59 -15.65 -5.57
C GLY A 70 5.20 -14.36 -6.30
N LYS A 71 4.60 -14.54 -7.47
CA LYS A 71 4.17 -13.44 -8.34
C LYS A 71 2.97 -13.84 -9.20
N MET A 72 2.08 -12.89 -9.45
CA MET A 72 0.97 -13.07 -10.37
C MET A 72 1.43 -12.78 -11.81
N PHE A 73 1.14 -13.70 -12.72
CA PHE A 73 1.29 -13.57 -14.16
C PHE A 73 -0.08 -13.64 -14.82
N GLY A 74 -0.18 -13.13 -16.03
CA GLY A 74 -1.39 -13.21 -16.83
C GLY A 74 -1.09 -13.46 -18.30
N VAL A 75 -2.03 -14.08 -18.97
CA VAL A 75 -2.08 -14.27 -20.42
C VAL A 75 -3.37 -13.72 -20.98
N LEU A 76 -3.31 -13.12 -22.16
CA LEU A 76 -4.44 -12.62 -22.91
C LEU A 76 -4.38 -13.19 -24.34
N ILE A 77 -5.35 -13.99 -24.71
CA ILE A 77 -5.50 -14.45 -26.10
C ILE A 77 -6.05 -13.30 -26.90
N VAL A 78 -5.40 -13.01 -28.01
CA VAL A 78 -5.74 -11.90 -28.89
C VAL A 78 -5.83 -12.35 -30.36
N GLN A 79 -6.69 -11.63 -31.09
CA GLN A 79 -6.74 -11.74 -32.56
C GLN A 79 -6.15 -10.47 -33.16
N THR A 80 -5.23 -10.62 -34.09
CA THR A 80 -4.65 -9.49 -34.84
C THR A 80 -5.62 -8.98 -35.91
N PRO A 81 -5.42 -7.78 -36.46
CA PRO A 81 -6.21 -7.29 -37.60
C PRO A 81 -6.19 -8.24 -38.81
N GLU A 82 -5.16 -9.05 -38.98
CA GLU A 82 -5.02 -10.05 -40.03
C GLU A 82 -5.66 -11.41 -39.67
N ASN A 83 -6.51 -11.43 -38.62
CA ASN A 83 -7.20 -12.62 -38.13
C ASN A 83 -6.29 -13.74 -37.59
N LYS A 84 -5.04 -13.44 -37.21
CA LYS A 84 -4.15 -14.41 -36.57
C LYS A 84 -4.41 -14.44 -35.06
N ILE A 85 -4.44 -15.63 -34.49
CA ILE A 85 -4.57 -15.85 -33.06
C ILE A 85 -3.19 -15.97 -32.43
N GLY A 86 -2.94 -15.18 -31.40
CA GLY A 86 -1.76 -15.23 -30.57
C GLY A 86 -2.09 -14.90 -29.11
N TYR A 87 -1.08 -14.74 -28.30
CA TYR A 87 -1.26 -14.33 -26.91
C TYR A 87 -0.26 -13.25 -26.50
N LEU A 88 -0.67 -12.46 -25.50
CA LEU A 88 0.15 -11.54 -24.77
C LEU A 88 0.41 -12.11 -23.38
N ALA A 89 1.57 -11.77 -22.80
CA ALA A 89 1.93 -12.13 -21.43
C ALA A 89 2.23 -10.90 -20.59
N ALA A 90 1.91 -10.90 -19.30
CA ALA A 90 2.23 -9.84 -18.36
C ALA A 90 2.55 -10.41 -16.96
N PHE A 91 3.21 -9.61 -16.16
CA PHE A 91 3.42 -9.85 -14.72
C PHE A 91 2.95 -8.65 -13.89
N SER A 92 2.58 -8.90 -12.63
CA SER A 92 2.19 -7.84 -11.71
C SER A 92 3.40 -7.12 -11.10
N GLY A 93 3.34 -5.79 -11.00
CA GLY A 93 4.41 -4.95 -10.44
C GLY A 93 5.68 -4.99 -11.27
N THR A 94 6.85 -5.15 -10.62
CA THR A 94 8.18 -5.29 -11.23
C THR A 94 8.65 -6.73 -11.19
N LEU A 95 9.59 -7.12 -12.04
CA LEU A 95 10.26 -8.40 -12.06
C LEU A 95 11.77 -8.16 -12.27
N ALA A 96 12.62 -8.78 -11.46
CA ALA A 96 14.07 -8.54 -11.43
C ALA A 96 14.40 -7.04 -11.38
N SER A 97 13.70 -6.30 -10.49
CA SER A 97 13.83 -4.86 -10.30
C SER A 97 13.58 -4.01 -11.57
N LYS A 98 12.91 -4.57 -12.56
CA LYS A 98 12.55 -3.90 -13.82
C LYS A 98 11.04 -3.93 -14.06
N SER A 99 10.52 -2.89 -14.69
CA SER A 99 9.15 -2.80 -15.18
C SER A 99 8.96 -3.40 -16.57
N HIS A 100 10.08 -3.59 -17.29
CA HIS A 100 10.16 -4.00 -18.70
C HIS A 100 10.99 -5.26 -18.91
N HIS A 101 10.42 -6.23 -19.63
CA HIS A 101 11.12 -7.41 -20.15
C HIS A 101 10.61 -7.74 -21.55
N PRO A 102 11.48 -8.18 -22.49
CA PRO A 102 11.10 -8.38 -23.90
C PRO A 102 9.98 -9.40 -24.16
N PHE A 103 9.73 -10.33 -23.23
CA PHE A 103 8.69 -11.34 -23.34
C PHE A 103 7.31 -10.84 -22.86
N PHE A 104 7.26 -9.77 -22.10
CA PHE A 104 6.05 -9.27 -21.44
C PHE A 104 5.65 -7.90 -21.95
N VAL A 105 4.34 -7.64 -22.02
CA VAL A 105 3.84 -6.31 -22.36
C VAL A 105 4.35 -5.26 -21.36
N PRO A 106 4.60 -4.03 -21.81
CA PRO A 106 5.08 -2.96 -20.94
C PRO A 106 4.04 -2.56 -19.88
N PRO A 107 4.46 -1.90 -18.80
CA PRO A 107 3.55 -1.30 -17.84
C PRO A 107 2.69 -0.21 -18.51
N ILE A 108 1.53 0.09 -17.94
CA ILE A 108 0.65 1.18 -18.39
C ILE A 108 1.39 2.52 -18.26
N TYR A 109 2.08 2.70 -17.15
CA TYR A 109 3.01 3.81 -16.89
C TYR A 109 4.28 3.26 -16.26
N ASP A 110 5.45 3.68 -16.78
CA ASP A 110 6.74 3.24 -16.26
C ASP A 110 7.20 4.12 -15.09
N LEU A 111 7.09 3.58 -13.87
CA LEU A 111 7.51 4.22 -12.62
C LEU A 111 9.04 4.34 -12.49
N LEU A 112 9.77 3.47 -13.19
CA LEU A 112 11.22 3.35 -13.04
C LEU A 112 12.00 4.21 -14.04
N GLN A 113 11.33 5.14 -14.75
CA GLN A 113 12.00 6.07 -15.64
C GLN A 113 13.08 6.86 -14.87
N PRO A 114 14.36 6.81 -15.31
CA PRO A 114 15.48 7.39 -14.54
C PRO A 114 15.36 8.88 -14.23
N GLN A 115 14.71 9.65 -15.09
CA GLN A 115 14.47 11.10 -14.94
C GLN A 115 12.99 11.44 -14.70
N GLY A 116 12.18 10.42 -14.34
CA GLY A 116 10.77 10.60 -14.07
C GLY A 116 10.54 11.40 -12.77
N PHE A 117 9.50 12.24 -12.76
CA PHE A 117 9.13 13.05 -11.59
C PHE A 117 8.95 12.21 -10.33
N PHE A 118 8.54 10.95 -10.47
CA PHE A 118 8.32 10.02 -9.37
C PHE A 118 9.62 9.77 -8.62
N LYS A 119 10.69 9.42 -9.34
CA LYS A 119 11.99 9.08 -8.74
C LYS A 119 12.63 10.30 -8.05
N ILE A 120 12.55 11.47 -8.68
CA ILE A 120 13.05 12.72 -8.12
C ILE A 120 12.34 13.06 -6.79
N GLU A 121 11.02 12.97 -6.77
CA GLU A 121 10.25 13.29 -5.56
C GLU A 121 10.41 12.21 -4.48
N GLU A 122 10.58 10.94 -4.85
CA GLU A 122 10.90 9.85 -3.92
C GLU A 122 12.25 10.08 -3.21
N GLU A 123 13.27 10.59 -3.91
CA GLU A 123 14.55 10.99 -3.33
C GLU A 123 14.36 12.13 -2.31
N HIS A 124 13.54 13.14 -2.60
CA HIS A 124 13.24 14.22 -1.65
C HIS A 124 12.53 13.70 -0.40
N ILE A 125 11.53 12.80 -0.56
CA ILE A 125 10.83 12.17 0.56
C ILE A 125 11.79 11.32 1.40
N SER A 126 12.69 10.58 0.76
CA SER A 126 13.73 9.79 1.42
C SER A 126 14.70 10.67 2.22
N ALA A 127 15.11 11.81 1.67
CA ALA A 127 15.94 12.78 2.38
C ALA A 127 15.25 13.34 3.64
N ILE A 128 13.92 13.57 3.57
CA ILE A 128 13.15 13.97 4.77
C ILE A 128 13.16 12.86 5.82
N ASN A 129 12.98 11.58 5.43
CA ASN A 129 13.05 10.46 6.37
C ASN A 129 14.41 10.35 7.06
N VAL A 130 15.49 10.56 6.33
CA VAL A 130 16.86 10.60 6.90
C VAL A 130 16.99 11.73 7.93
N ARG A 131 16.50 12.94 7.61
CA ARG A 131 16.52 14.08 8.54
C ARG A 131 15.69 13.82 9.80
N ILE A 132 14.51 13.21 9.69
CA ILE A 132 13.68 12.81 10.83
C ILE A 132 14.46 11.86 11.74
N LYS A 133 15.04 10.79 11.19
CA LYS A 133 15.84 9.83 11.95
C LYS A 133 17.05 10.49 12.61
N LYS A 134 17.75 11.37 11.90
CA LYS A 134 18.89 12.12 12.46
C LYS A 134 18.47 12.98 13.66
N THR A 135 17.33 13.69 13.55
CA THR A 135 16.82 14.54 14.65
C THR A 135 16.33 13.70 15.84
N GLN A 136 15.68 12.54 15.59
CA GLN A 136 15.26 11.63 16.65
C GLN A 136 16.44 10.98 17.41
N ASN A 137 17.55 10.77 16.72
CA ASN A 137 18.78 10.18 17.29
C ASN A 137 19.82 11.25 17.68
N ASP A 138 19.42 12.52 17.73
CA ASP A 138 20.31 13.59 18.18
C ASP A 138 20.68 13.34 19.65
N PRO A 139 22.01 13.29 20.00
CA PRO A 139 22.46 12.99 21.37
C PRO A 139 21.88 13.98 22.40
N ARG A 140 21.74 15.26 22.02
CA ARG A 140 21.17 16.28 22.90
C ARG A 140 19.69 16.03 23.17
N TYR A 141 18.93 15.63 22.17
CA TYR A 141 17.51 15.30 22.34
C TYR A 141 17.32 14.05 23.23
N ILE A 142 18.13 13.02 23.01
CA ILE A 142 18.09 11.80 23.83
C ILE A 142 18.46 12.11 25.29
N ASP A 143 19.47 12.93 25.51
CA ASP A 143 19.90 13.34 26.86
C ASP A 143 18.82 14.17 27.56
N LEU A 144 18.19 15.12 26.88
CA LEU A 144 17.05 15.89 27.42
C LEU A 144 15.91 14.99 27.86
N LEU A 145 15.56 13.98 27.06
CA LEU A 145 14.49 13.02 27.44
C LEU A 145 14.88 12.23 28.70
N ARG A 146 16.13 11.80 28.82
CA ARG A 146 16.64 11.12 30.03
C ARG A 146 16.62 12.03 31.26
N GLN A 147 17.03 13.27 31.09
CA GLN A 147 17.03 14.26 32.18
C GLN A 147 15.60 14.53 32.64
N ILE A 148 14.66 14.76 31.73
CA ILE A 148 13.25 14.99 32.06
C ILE A 148 12.69 13.80 32.88
N GLU A 149 12.96 12.58 32.46
CA GLU A 149 12.48 11.39 33.18
C GLU A 149 13.11 11.30 34.57
N LYS A 150 14.42 11.50 34.70
CA LYS A 150 15.14 11.54 35.99
C LYS A 150 14.56 12.60 36.94
N GLU A 151 14.36 13.82 36.45
CA GLU A 151 13.84 14.93 37.26
C GLU A 151 12.39 14.70 37.68
N LYS A 152 11.56 14.07 36.83
CA LYS A 152 10.19 13.66 37.20
C LYS A 152 10.17 12.65 38.33
N ILE A 153 11.01 11.61 38.26
CA ILE A 153 11.11 10.58 39.29
C ILE A 153 11.58 11.20 40.60
N GLN A 154 12.63 12.02 40.57
CA GLN A 154 13.17 12.67 41.74
C GLN A 154 12.13 13.64 42.37
N SER A 155 11.46 14.44 41.56
CA SER A 155 10.37 15.32 42.00
C SER A 155 9.28 14.55 42.72
N GLN A 156 8.84 13.43 42.16
CA GLN A 156 7.79 12.61 42.75
C GLN A 156 8.23 12.02 44.10
N GLN A 157 9.47 11.57 44.24
CA GLN A 157 10.02 11.07 45.49
C GLN A 157 10.06 12.16 46.57
N GLU A 158 10.72 13.28 46.29
CA GLU A 158 10.89 14.36 47.26
C GLU A 158 9.58 14.99 47.71
N LEU A 159 8.63 15.16 46.76
CA LEU A 159 7.31 15.70 47.10
C LEU A 159 6.48 14.69 47.92
N THR A 160 6.63 13.39 47.69
CA THR A 160 5.97 12.34 48.48
C THR A 160 6.51 12.31 49.91
N GLU A 161 7.83 12.31 50.08
CA GLU A 161 8.51 12.38 51.39
C GLU A 161 8.11 13.62 52.17
N ALA A 162 8.11 14.78 51.51
CA ALA A 162 7.68 16.04 52.15
C ALA A 162 6.22 15.99 52.60
N LYS A 163 5.31 15.44 51.76
CA LYS A 163 3.89 15.30 52.10
C LYS A 163 3.66 14.36 53.30
N GLU A 164 4.40 13.24 53.35
CA GLU A 164 4.33 12.31 54.48
C GLU A 164 4.88 12.93 55.76
N PHE A 165 6.03 13.65 55.69
CA PHE A 165 6.56 14.37 56.83
C PHE A 165 5.60 15.41 57.37
N PHE A 166 4.99 16.24 56.51
CA PHE A 166 4.04 17.25 56.92
C PHE A 166 2.74 16.65 57.45
N LYS A 167 2.29 15.52 56.92
CA LYS A 167 1.16 14.76 57.42
C LYS A 167 1.39 14.25 58.86
N SER A 168 2.59 13.71 59.09
CA SER A 168 3.03 13.27 60.42
C SER A 168 3.12 14.40 61.43
N ALA A 169 3.72 15.54 61.03
CA ALA A 169 3.80 16.75 61.85
C ALA A 169 2.41 17.32 62.19
N LYS A 170 1.48 17.29 61.21
CA LYS A 170 0.07 17.70 61.50
C LYS A 170 -0.59 16.75 62.51
N LYS A 171 -0.41 15.44 62.39
CA LYS A 171 -0.96 14.45 63.35
C LYS A 171 -0.39 14.69 64.76
N ASN A 172 0.92 14.95 64.88
CA ASN A 172 1.57 15.25 66.15
C ASN A 172 1.01 16.51 66.79
N ARG A 173 0.78 17.59 66.05
CA ARG A 173 0.12 18.81 66.55
C ARG A 173 -1.31 18.57 67.02
N GLU A 174 -2.06 17.72 66.31
CA GLU A 174 -3.43 17.34 66.71
C GLU A 174 -3.43 16.56 68.02
N ILE A 175 -2.46 15.61 68.21
CA ILE A 175 -2.30 14.86 69.47
C ILE A 175 -1.99 15.82 70.63
N ARG A 176 -1.01 16.71 70.45
CA ARG A 176 -0.65 17.72 71.50
C ARG A 176 -1.82 18.60 71.89
N ARG A 177 -2.67 19.01 70.95
CA ARG A 177 -3.90 19.78 71.26
C ARG A 177 -4.94 18.98 72.02
N LYS A 178 -4.98 17.66 71.90
CA LYS A 178 -5.97 16.77 72.58
C LYS A 178 -5.48 16.31 73.96
N THR A 179 -4.21 16.14 74.13
CA THR A 179 -3.58 15.56 75.38
C THR A 179 -3.15 16.64 76.38
N GLY A 180 -3.02 17.89 75.97
CA GLY A 180 -2.63 19.03 76.80
C GLY A 180 -3.51 20.25 76.52
N ILE A 181 -3.54 21.22 77.44
CA ILE A 181 -4.15 22.52 77.18
C ILE A 181 -2.95 23.46 76.80
N PRO A 182 -2.65 23.63 75.50
CA PRO A 182 -1.53 24.47 75.07
C PRO A 182 -1.80 25.93 75.48
N ASP A 183 -0.78 26.64 75.97
CA ASP A 183 -0.89 28.07 76.18
C ASP A 183 -0.98 28.84 74.87
N ALA A 184 -1.30 30.15 74.96
CA ALA A 184 -1.47 31.00 73.78
C ALA A 184 -0.18 31.10 72.92
N LYS A 185 0.99 30.99 73.52
CA LYS A 185 2.30 31.05 72.85
C LYS A 185 2.59 29.75 72.09
N GLU A 186 2.30 28.57 72.67
CA GLU A 186 2.38 27.28 72.00
C GLU A 186 1.39 27.14 70.85
N LEU A 187 0.17 27.59 71.04
CA LEU A 187 -0.84 27.59 69.97
C LEU A 187 -0.40 28.45 68.76
N ALA A 188 0.11 29.64 69.02
CA ALA A 188 0.68 30.52 67.98
C ALA A 188 1.87 29.90 67.25
N ALA A 189 2.74 29.17 67.97
CA ALA A 189 3.88 28.45 67.38
C ALA A 189 3.40 27.31 66.45
N MET A 190 2.41 26.49 66.88
CA MET A 190 1.85 25.43 66.03
C MET A 190 1.19 25.97 64.75
N ILE A 191 0.54 27.12 64.81
CA ILE A 191 -0.04 27.80 63.64
C ILE A 191 1.06 28.24 62.67
N ARG A 192 2.09 28.93 63.18
CA ARG A 192 3.23 29.37 62.36
C ARG A 192 3.94 28.22 61.70
N GLU A 193 4.18 27.12 62.41
CA GLU A 193 4.76 25.90 61.87
C GLU A 193 3.92 25.33 60.72
N SER A 194 2.61 25.24 60.92
CA SER A 194 1.67 24.73 59.88
C SER A 194 1.65 25.63 58.64
N GLN A 195 1.72 26.95 58.80
CA GLN A 195 1.76 27.89 57.69
C GLN A 195 3.06 27.78 56.95
N PHE A 196 4.22 27.69 57.68
CA PHE A 196 5.54 27.50 57.08
C PHE A 196 5.60 26.22 56.28
N GLN A 197 5.14 25.09 56.83
CA GLN A 197 5.16 23.79 56.13
C GLN A 197 4.32 23.82 54.85
N LYS A 198 3.14 24.45 54.86
CA LYS A 198 2.32 24.61 53.65
C LYS A 198 3.02 25.51 52.59
N ALA A 199 3.66 26.58 53.03
CA ALA A 199 4.39 27.48 52.13
C ALA A 199 5.58 26.76 51.48
N GLU A 200 6.32 25.95 52.29
CA GLU A 200 7.48 25.21 51.85
C GLU A 200 7.10 24.16 50.81
N LEU A 201 6.03 23.38 51.04
CA LEU A 201 5.53 22.42 50.06
C LEU A 201 5.18 23.10 48.73
N LYS A 202 4.46 24.23 48.78
CA LYS A 202 4.13 24.99 47.57
C LYS A 202 5.37 25.49 46.83
N ARG A 203 6.40 25.92 47.59
CA ARG A 203 7.68 26.34 47.01
C ARG A 203 8.40 25.20 46.29
N MET A 204 8.49 24.04 46.93
CA MET A 204 9.04 22.85 46.31
C MET A 204 8.29 22.42 45.04
N GLU A 205 6.95 22.39 45.08
CA GLU A 205 6.12 22.05 43.89
C GLU A 205 6.39 23.05 42.76
N LYS A 206 6.52 24.33 43.05
CA LYS A 206 6.81 25.36 42.06
C LYS A 206 8.21 25.20 41.45
N ILE A 207 9.24 24.99 42.25
CA ILE A 207 10.64 24.78 41.81
C ILE A 207 10.72 23.58 40.85
N TRP A 208 10.15 22.44 41.25
CA TRP A 208 10.14 21.24 40.42
C TRP A 208 9.39 21.44 39.11
N LYS A 209 8.22 22.09 39.17
CA LYS A 209 7.43 22.40 37.98
C LYS A 209 8.21 23.28 37.00
N GLU A 210 8.87 24.32 37.47
CA GLU A 210 9.64 25.24 36.63
C GLU A 210 10.88 24.55 36.02
N LYS A 211 11.60 23.73 36.81
CA LYS A 211 12.73 22.95 36.34
C LYS A 211 12.36 21.97 35.22
N ILE A 212 11.31 21.18 35.44
CA ILE A 212 10.85 20.21 34.43
C ILE A 212 10.30 20.94 33.20
N ALA A 213 9.55 22.03 33.36
CA ALA A 213 9.04 22.83 32.25
C ALA A 213 10.14 23.43 31.37
N SER A 214 11.23 23.86 31.96
CA SER A 214 12.40 24.39 31.20
C SER A 214 13.02 23.30 30.31
N LEU A 215 13.26 22.11 30.86
CA LEU A 215 13.79 20.98 30.08
C LEU A 215 12.79 20.51 28.98
N GLN A 216 11.52 20.50 29.31
CA GLN A 216 10.46 20.15 28.36
C GLN A 216 10.41 21.15 27.20
N ALA A 217 10.53 22.46 27.46
CA ALA A 217 10.53 23.48 26.42
C ALA A 217 11.71 23.31 25.44
N GLU A 218 12.88 22.88 25.92
CA GLU A 218 14.00 22.56 25.03
C GLU A 218 13.71 21.30 24.19
N ALA A 219 13.16 20.23 24.79
CA ALA A 219 12.80 19.02 24.08
C ALA A 219 11.70 19.26 23.04
N ASP A 220 10.73 20.14 23.34
CA ASP A 220 9.62 20.50 22.45
C ASP A 220 10.12 21.17 21.15
N THR A 221 11.29 21.78 21.13
CA THR A 221 11.89 22.30 19.89
C THR A 221 12.23 21.17 18.91
N PHE A 222 12.76 20.05 19.42
CA PHE A 222 13.03 18.85 18.61
C PHE A 222 11.73 18.17 18.17
N ILE A 223 10.76 18.04 19.08
CA ILE A 223 9.44 17.44 18.79
C ILE A 223 8.75 18.22 17.67
N THR A 224 8.68 19.54 17.79
CA THR A 224 8.08 20.43 16.77
C THR A 224 8.77 20.27 15.42
N LYS A 225 10.11 20.22 15.39
CA LYS A 225 10.88 20.01 14.17
C LYS A 225 10.58 18.65 13.52
N ILE A 226 10.51 17.58 14.32
CA ILE A 226 10.17 16.24 13.87
C ILE A 226 8.75 16.20 13.28
N GLU A 227 7.77 16.76 13.99
CA GLU A 227 6.38 16.77 13.54
C GLU A 227 6.19 17.60 12.26
N THR A 228 6.84 18.74 12.14
CA THR A 228 6.84 19.56 10.90
C THR A 228 7.37 18.75 9.71
N MET A 229 8.49 18.03 9.88
CA MET A 229 9.05 17.17 8.83
C MET A 229 8.13 15.99 8.50
N LYS A 230 7.46 15.40 9.48
CA LYS A 230 6.46 14.33 9.25
C LYS A 230 5.25 14.83 8.44
N ILE A 231 4.75 16.02 8.76
CA ILE A 231 3.64 16.66 8.02
C ILE A 231 4.06 16.95 6.58
N GLU A 232 5.25 17.54 6.37
CA GLU A 232 5.79 17.78 5.04
C GLU A 232 5.91 16.48 4.23
N ARG A 233 6.52 15.44 4.82
CA ARG A 233 6.65 14.13 4.19
C ARG A 233 5.29 13.56 3.78
N LYS A 234 4.29 13.59 4.68
CA LYS A 234 2.93 13.10 4.41
C LYS A 234 2.29 13.85 3.24
N LYS A 235 2.41 15.18 3.22
CA LYS A 235 1.88 16.02 2.13
C LYS A 235 2.53 15.71 0.80
N ARG A 236 3.87 15.61 0.75
CA ARG A 236 4.63 15.26 -0.46
C ARG A 236 4.25 13.87 -0.97
N SER A 237 4.21 12.86 -0.10
CA SER A 237 3.83 11.50 -0.47
C SER A 237 2.41 11.44 -1.05
N ALA A 238 1.44 12.13 -0.46
CA ALA A 238 0.07 12.18 -0.98
C ALA A 238 -0.02 12.90 -2.34
N THR A 239 0.72 13.99 -2.51
CA THR A 239 0.80 14.73 -3.79
C THR A 239 1.45 13.86 -4.88
N LEU A 240 2.56 13.20 -4.55
CA LEU A 240 3.26 12.28 -5.45
C LEU A 240 2.34 11.15 -5.91
N GLN A 241 1.66 10.51 -4.98
CA GLN A 241 0.73 9.41 -5.27
C GLN A 241 -0.42 9.86 -6.18
N ARG A 242 -1.00 11.04 -5.96
CA ARG A 242 -2.03 11.60 -6.84
C ARG A 242 -1.51 11.85 -8.24
N LYS A 243 -0.38 12.57 -8.38
CA LYS A 243 0.25 12.82 -9.69
C LYS A 243 0.55 11.52 -10.43
N LEU A 244 0.99 10.50 -9.69
CA LEU A 244 1.26 9.18 -10.26
C LEU A 244 -0.01 8.56 -10.84
N PHE A 245 -1.10 8.51 -10.10
CA PHE A 245 -2.36 7.92 -10.57
C PHE A 245 -2.98 8.67 -11.74
N GLU A 246 -2.74 9.98 -11.85
CA GLU A 246 -3.13 10.79 -13.01
C GLU A 246 -2.35 10.40 -14.29
N GLN A 247 -1.14 9.83 -14.18
CA GLN A 247 -0.37 9.34 -15.32
C GLN A 247 -0.88 7.99 -15.87
N PHE A 248 -1.61 7.22 -15.06
CA PHE A 248 -2.20 5.97 -15.51
C PHE A 248 -3.44 6.23 -16.35
N GLN A 249 -3.24 6.47 -17.64
CA GLN A 249 -4.30 6.68 -18.61
C GLN A 249 -4.83 5.32 -19.10
N ILE A 250 -5.98 4.93 -18.61
CA ILE A 250 -6.60 3.62 -18.82
C ILE A 250 -7.57 3.68 -20.00
N LEU A 251 -7.30 2.89 -21.04
CA LEU A 251 -8.16 2.71 -22.20
C LEU A 251 -9.27 1.69 -21.92
N ASN A 252 -10.46 1.94 -22.47
CA ASN A 252 -11.50 0.92 -22.59
C ASN A 252 -11.60 0.40 -24.04
N ALA A 253 -12.45 -0.61 -24.29
CA ALA A 253 -12.63 -1.20 -25.60
C ALA A 253 -13.32 -0.28 -26.63
N ARG A 254 -13.89 0.86 -26.18
CA ARG A 254 -14.43 1.93 -27.06
C ARG A 254 -13.37 2.97 -27.46
N GLY A 255 -12.14 2.86 -26.93
CA GLY A 255 -11.09 3.86 -27.13
C GLY A 255 -11.16 5.07 -26.20
N GLU A 256 -12.07 5.06 -25.20
CA GLU A 256 -12.17 6.12 -24.20
C GLU A 256 -11.10 5.96 -23.12
N THR A 257 -10.53 7.07 -22.67
CA THR A 257 -9.46 7.08 -21.68
C THR A 257 -9.92 7.73 -20.37
N LYS A 258 -9.62 7.12 -19.23
CA LYS A 258 -9.77 7.69 -17.88
C LYS A 258 -8.51 7.44 -17.06
N ASP A 259 -8.09 8.43 -16.27
CA ASP A 259 -7.07 8.22 -15.26
C ASP A 259 -7.60 7.43 -14.05
N LEU A 260 -6.69 6.86 -13.25
CA LEU A 260 -7.08 6.06 -12.08
C LEU A 260 -7.87 6.88 -11.05
N CYS A 261 -7.55 8.15 -10.85
CA CYS A 261 -8.28 8.99 -9.90
C CYS A 261 -9.76 9.12 -10.31
N ARG A 262 -10.05 9.34 -11.59
CA ARG A 262 -11.43 9.40 -12.13
C ARG A 262 -12.15 8.07 -12.02
N ILE A 263 -11.47 6.96 -12.30
CA ILE A 263 -12.06 5.61 -12.17
C ILE A 263 -12.47 5.35 -10.72
N PHE A 264 -11.59 5.62 -9.76
CA PHE A 264 -11.84 5.33 -8.35
C PHE A 264 -12.75 6.36 -7.64
N ALA A 265 -12.87 7.59 -8.15
CA ALA A 265 -13.78 8.60 -7.59
C ALA A 265 -15.23 8.12 -7.47
N GLN A 266 -15.66 7.21 -8.34
CA GLN A 266 -17.01 6.62 -8.37
C GLN A 266 -17.14 5.36 -7.49
N THR A 267 -16.08 4.93 -6.81
CA THR A 267 -16.07 3.75 -5.92
C THR A 267 -16.25 4.16 -4.46
N ILE A 268 -16.52 3.17 -3.60
CA ILE A 268 -16.56 3.37 -2.13
C ILE A 268 -15.20 3.88 -1.61
N GLN A 269 -14.10 3.43 -2.21
CA GLN A 269 -12.73 3.80 -1.82
C GLN A 269 -12.37 5.26 -2.15
N LYS A 270 -13.06 5.91 -3.11
CA LYS A 270 -12.84 7.29 -3.58
C LYS A 270 -11.43 7.60 -4.11
N PHE A 271 -10.43 6.79 -3.80
CA PHE A 271 -9.04 6.96 -4.19
C PHE A 271 -8.38 5.62 -4.53
N PRO A 272 -7.49 5.56 -5.55
CA PRO A 272 -6.82 4.32 -5.92
C PRO A 272 -5.92 3.80 -4.79
N PRO A 273 -5.97 2.51 -4.45
CA PRO A 273 -5.02 1.91 -3.53
C PRO A 273 -3.62 1.78 -4.17
N ALA A 274 -2.59 1.67 -3.34
CA ALA A 274 -1.21 1.48 -3.80
C ALA A 274 -1.09 0.28 -4.74
N GLY A 275 -0.37 0.44 -5.86
CA GLY A 275 -0.20 -0.57 -6.91
C GLY A 275 -1.44 -0.79 -7.80
N ALA A 276 -2.45 0.09 -7.75
CA ALA A 276 -3.54 0.07 -8.74
C ALA A 276 -2.99 0.35 -10.14
N GLY A 277 -3.44 -0.41 -11.14
CA GLY A 277 -2.95 -0.32 -12.53
C GLY A 277 -1.68 -1.13 -12.84
N GLU A 278 -1.01 -1.69 -11.83
CA GLU A 278 0.21 -2.48 -12.01
C GLU A 278 -0.03 -4.00 -12.14
N CYS A 279 -1.28 -4.45 -12.04
CA CYS A 279 -1.64 -5.86 -12.19
C CYS A 279 -1.51 -6.33 -13.64
N ALA A 280 -1.42 -7.67 -13.85
CA ALA A 280 -1.21 -8.25 -15.16
C ALA A 280 -2.38 -7.98 -16.12
N ALA A 281 -3.63 -8.21 -15.69
CA ALA A 281 -4.81 -8.03 -16.54
C ALA A 281 -4.97 -6.61 -17.10
N PRO A 282 -4.86 -5.51 -16.33
CA PRO A 282 -4.88 -4.15 -16.88
C PRO A 282 -3.77 -3.88 -17.91
N LYS A 283 -2.54 -4.37 -17.67
CA LYS A 283 -1.43 -4.21 -18.62
C LYS A 283 -1.73 -4.89 -19.96
N LEU A 284 -2.28 -6.10 -19.90
CA LEU A 284 -2.62 -6.89 -21.09
C LEU A 284 -3.69 -6.21 -21.95
N LEU A 285 -4.80 -5.79 -21.33
CA LEU A 285 -5.89 -5.12 -22.05
C LEU A 285 -5.43 -3.75 -22.59
N GLN A 286 -4.67 -2.99 -21.80
CA GLN A 286 -4.11 -1.70 -22.24
C GLN A 286 -3.24 -1.86 -23.49
N TYR A 287 -2.38 -2.88 -23.50
CA TYR A 287 -1.53 -3.16 -24.65
C TYR A 287 -2.37 -3.61 -25.86
N ALA A 288 -3.34 -4.50 -25.66
CA ALA A 288 -4.21 -4.96 -26.71
C ALA A 288 -4.96 -3.79 -27.38
N TYR A 289 -5.59 -2.91 -26.61
CA TYR A 289 -6.32 -1.76 -27.15
C TYR A 289 -5.41 -0.76 -27.87
N LYS A 290 -4.23 -0.46 -27.31
CA LYS A 290 -3.24 0.44 -27.95
C LYS A 290 -2.77 -0.08 -29.32
N HIS A 291 -2.73 -1.40 -29.47
CA HIS A 291 -2.25 -2.07 -30.70
C HIS A 291 -3.39 -2.63 -31.57
N GLN A 292 -4.65 -2.22 -31.31
CA GLN A 292 -5.83 -2.64 -32.09
C GLN A 292 -5.99 -4.17 -32.17
N LEU A 293 -5.57 -4.87 -31.11
CA LEU A 293 -5.75 -6.31 -30.97
C LEU A 293 -7.11 -6.58 -30.33
N LYS A 294 -7.86 -7.55 -30.87
CA LYS A 294 -9.15 -7.96 -30.31
C LYS A 294 -8.91 -8.95 -29.16
N PRO A 295 -9.26 -8.62 -27.89
CA PRO A 295 -9.22 -9.58 -26.77
C PRO A 295 -10.21 -10.72 -26.98
N ILE A 296 -9.79 -11.97 -26.75
CA ILE A 296 -10.60 -13.18 -26.92
C ILE A 296 -10.87 -13.85 -25.57
N ALA A 297 -9.81 -14.15 -24.79
CA ALA A 297 -9.90 -14.79 -23.48
C ALA A 297 -8.70 -14.42 -22.64
N MET A 298 -8.83 -14.46 -21.32
CA MET A 298 -7.73 -14.19 -20.40
C MET A 298 -7.66 -15.19 -19.25
N ALA A 299 -6.47 -15.34 -18.69
CA ALA A 299 -6.27 -16.02 -17.41
C ALA A 299 -5.11 -15.41 -16.66
N GLU A 300 -5.20 -15.40 -15.32
CA GLU A 300 -4.10 -15.04 -14.43
C GLU A 300 -3.72 -16.27 -13.58
N PHE A 301 -2.42 -16.48 -13.33
CA PHE A 301 -1.91 -17.60 -12.55
C PHE A 301 -0.84 -17.16 -11.58
N TRP A 302 -0.73 -17.88 -10.46
CA TRP A 302 0.31 -17.64 -9.45
C TRP A 302 1.55 -18.48 -9.72
N TRP A 303 2.73 -17.90 -9.57
CA TRP A 303 4.01 -18.58 -9.73
C TRP A 303 4.92 -18.29 -8.55
N GLY A 304 5.38 -19.33 -7.82
CA GLY A 304 6.21 -19.24 -6.63
C GLY A 304 5.48 -19.58 -5.34
N ASP A 305 6.07 -19.21 -4.19
CA ASP A 305 5.55 -19.50 -2.87
C ASP A 305 4.28 -18.68 -2.57
N SER A 306 3.46 -19.20 -1.64
CA SER A 306 2.25 -18.52 -1.20
C SER A 306 2.58 -17.23 -0.43
N PRO A 307 1.89 -16.11 -0.70
CA PRO A 307 2.04 -14.90 0.11
C PRO A 307 1.46 -15.11 1.50
N LYS A 308 1.99 -14.36 2.50
CA LYS A 308 1.53 -14.47 3.89
C LYS A 308 0.08 -14.06 4.11
N ALA A 309 -0.44 -13.16 3.28
CA ALA A 309 -1.77 -12.56 3.45
C ALA A 309 -2.91 -13.40 2.84
N GLU A 310 -2.61 -14.28 1.90
CA GLU A 310 -3.61 -15.06 1.16
C GLU A 310 -2.98 -16.35 0.66
N ILE A 311 -3.64 -17.49 0.83
CA ILE A 311 -3.14 -18.78 0.35
C ILE A 311 -3.24 -18.84 -1.17
N ARG A 312 -2.10 -18.99 -1.86
CA ARG A 312 -2.00 -19.17 -3.29
C ARG A 312 -1.07 -20.32 -3.62
N HIS A 313 -1.51 -21.19 -4.52
CA HIS A 313 -0.74 -22.35 -4.95
C HIS A 313 -0.01 -22.08 -6.26
N HIS A 314 1.23 -22.53 -6.34
CA HIS A 314 2.07 -22.44 -7.53
C HIS A 314 1.39 -23.08 -8.75
N GLY A 315 1.34 -22.35 -9.86
CA GLY A 315 0.75 -22.80 -11.11
C GLY A 315 -0.79 -22.75 -11.19
N TYR A 316 -1.49 -22.41 -10.08
CA TYR A 316 -2.94 -22.33 -10.06
C TYR A 316 -3.44 -21.01 -10.63
N TYR A 317 -4.65 -21.05 -11.21
CA TYR A 317 -5.34 -19.89 -11.75
C TYR A 317 -6.12 -19.15 -10.68
N TYR A 318 -6.14 -17.84 -10.79
CA TYR A 318 -6.83 -16.96 -9.85
C TYR A 318 -7.62 -15.89 -10.59
N PRO A 319 -8.79 -15.49 -10.08
CA PRO A 319 -9.54 -14.38 -10.65
C PRO A 319 -8.82 -13.04 -10.36
N ALA A 320 -9.16 -12.02 -11.14
CA ALA A 320 -8.71 -10.66 -10.90
C ALA A 320 -9.18 -10.17 -9.52
N CYS A 321 -8.34 -9.44 -8.80
CA CYS A 321 -8.66 -8.98 -7.46
C CYS A 321 -9.78 -7.92 -7.45
N LYS A 322 -10.66 -7.96 -6.45
CA LYS A 322 -11.77 -7.01 -6.30
C LYS A 322 -11.30 -5.62 -5.86
N GLY A 323 -10.31 -5.53 -4.97
CA GLY A 323 -9.92 -4.25 -4.36
C GLY A 323 -9.20 -3.28 -5.27
N LYS A 324 -8.34 -3.77 -6.19
CA LYS A 324 -7.53 -2.94 -7.08
C LYS A 324 -7.97 -3.02 -8.54
N CYS A 325 -8.26 -4.25 -9.03
CA CYS A 325 -8.49 -4.48 -10.45
C CYS A 325 -9.95 -4.27 -10.86
N GLU A 326 -10.91 -4.53 -9.98
CA GLU A 326 -12.33 -4.49 -10.36
C GLU A 326 -12.78 -3.14 -10.94
N PRO A 327 -12.52 -1.98 -10.31
CA PRO A 327 -12.91 -0.69 -10.89
C PRO A 327 -12.22 -0.42 -12.25
N ILE A 328 -10.96 -0.81 -12.36
CA ILE A 328 -10.16 -0.62 -13.58
C ILE A 328 -10.72 -1.50 -14.71
N LEU A 329 -10.91 -2.78 -14.45
CA LEU A 329 -11.42 -3.71 -15.43
C LEU A 329 -12.87 -3.40 -15.83
N LYS A 330 -13.73 -2.96 -14.90
CA LYS A 330 -15.08 -2.47 -15.23
C LYS A 330 -15.04 -1.31 -16.25
N HIS A 331 -14.06 -0.43 -16.16
CA HIS A 331 -13.87 0.60 -17.19
C HIS A 331 -13.31 0.01 -18.49
N MET A 332 -12.26 -0.80 -18.40
CA MET A 332 -11.57 -1.35 -19.59
C MET A 332 -12.46 -2.24 -20.45
N LEU A 333 -13.40 -2.96 -19.84
CA LEU A 333 -14.32 -3.87 -20.54
C LEU A 333 -15.52 -3.18 -21.18
N GLN A 334 -15.72 -1.85 -21.00
CA GLN A 334 -16.80 -1.13 -21.67
C GLN A 334 -16.60 -1.16 -23.18
N GLY A 335 -17.58 -1.71 -23.90
CA GLY A 335 -17.52 -1.92 -25.34
C GLY A 335 -17.08 -3.32 -25.78
N LEU A 336 -16.72 -4.19 -24.83
CA LEU A 336 -16.42 -5.59 -25.09
C LEU A 336 -17.58 -6.48 -24.62
N GLU A 337 -17.97 -7.47 -25.43
CA GLU A 337 -18.93 -8.49 -25.01
C GLU A 337 -18.25 -9.46 -24.06
N VAL A 338 -18.68 -9.44 -22.79
CA VAL A 338 -18.09 -10.22 -21.68
C VAL A 338 -19.07 -11.30 -21.27
N GLU A 339 -18.54 -12.47 -20.90
CA GLU A 339 -19.33 -13.54 -20.30
C GLU A 339 -20.07 -13.05 -19.06
N GLU A 340 -21.23 -13.62 -18.79
CA GLU A 340 -21.98 -13.35 -17.57
C GLU A 340 -21.25 -13.92 -16.36
N ASN A 341 -21.46 -13.31 -15.18
CA ASN A 341 -20.93 -13.87 -13.95
C ASN A 341 -21.51 -15.28 -13.69
N PRO A 342 -20.69 -16.34 -13.71
CA PRO A 342 -21.18 -17.71 -13.56
C PRO A 342 -21.91 -17.97 -12.23
N LEU A 343 -21.61 -17.16 -11.18
CA LEU A 343 -22.27 -17.27 -9.88
C LEU A 343 -23.74 -16.83 -9.93
N LEU A 344 -24.11 -15.95 -10.86
CA LEU A 344 -25.50 -15.51 -11.01
C LEU A 344 -26.38 -16.59 -11.69
N LYS A 345 -25.79 -17.44 -12.52
CA LYS A 345 -26.52 -18.54 -13.19
C LYS A 345 -26.99 -19.65 -12.23
N LYS A 346 -26.31 -19.87 -11.11
CA LYS A 346 -26.69 -20.91 -10.13
C LYS A 346 -27.96 -20.60 -9.34
N HIS A 347 -28.35 -19.32 -9.22
CA HIS A 347 -29.56 -18.96 -8.48
C HIS A 347 -30.87 -19.09 -9.27
N TYR A 348 -30.84 -19.28 -10.58
CA TYR A 348 -32.06 -19.45 -11.39
C TYR A 348 -32.50 -20.91 -11.55
N HIS A 349 -31.73 -21.89 -11.09
CA HIS A 349 -32.09 -23.32 -11.19
C HIS A 349 -32.56 -23.97 -9.88
N GLU A 350 -32.69 -23.24 -8.79
CA GLU A 350 -33.09 -23.81 -7.48
C GLU A 350 -34.38 -23.19 -6.90
N ILE A 351 -35.30 -22.71 -7.72
CA ILE A 351 -36.65 -22.43 -7.24
C ILE A 351 -37.56 -23.55 -7.84
N PRO A 352 -37.93 -24.56 -7.06
CA PRO A 352 -39.02 -25.44 -7.48
C PRO A 352 -40.30 -24.59 -7.46
N LEU A 353 -40.94 -24.48 -8.62
CA LEU A 353 -42.33 -24.06 -8.71
C LEU A 353 -43.19 -25.22 -8.16
N GLU A 354 -43.40 -25.28 -6.86
CA GLU A 354 -44.56 -25.96 -6.31
C GLU A 354 -45.74 -25.02 -6.43
N ILE A 355 -46.56 -25.32 -7.45
CA ILE A 355 -47.89 -24.78 -7.60
C ILE A 355 -48.83 -25.66 -6.76
N VAL A 356 -49.47 -25.02 -5.79
CA VAL A 356 -50.75 -25.52 -5.24
C VAL A 356 -51.86 -24.69 -5.83
#